data_ccbd307247a2db66c951d4bfe9a37118
#
_entry.id   ccbd307247a2db66c951d4bfe9a37118
#
_cell.length_a   1.000
_cell.length_b   1.000
_cell.length_c   1.000
_cell.angle_alpha   90.00
_cell.angle_beta   90.00
_cell.angle_gamma   90.00
#
_symmetry.space_group_name_H-M   'P 1'
#
loop_
_entity.id
_entity.type
_entity.pdbx_description
1 polymer ?
#
loop_
_entity_poly.entity_id
_entity_poly.type
_entity_poly.pdbx_seq_one_letter_code
_entity_poly.pdbx_strand_id
1 'polypeptide(L)'
;LNAFKFGQEMWQMPISELSGGQNTRLALAKMLLEKPDLLVLDEPTNHLDIETIAWLENYLVHYSGALLIVSHDRYFLDKVATVTMDLRPHGLDVYAGNYSYFIQEKAQRLATEEKNFEKQQKEIAKLEEFVQKNIVRASTTKRAQSRRKQLEKMERLEKPDSHQRSAYISFHADRQSGNKVLSLKDTMIGHEGVPLSGPIDLDVSRMDAIAVDGPNGIGKSTLIKSIIGEIPFVKGSAMYGANVDQGYYDQTQSHLTPQNTVLEEIWSDFSTLPEVEVRNRLGAFLFSGEDVKKTVSVLSGGEKARLLLAKLSLENN
;
A
#
# COMPACT_ATOMS: atom_id res chain seq x y z
N LEU A 1 12.31 18.92 -21.19
CA LEU A 1 12.05 19.54 -19.86
C LEU A 1 10.62 20.09 -19.75
N ASN A 2 10.07 20.73 -20.78
CA ASN A 2 8.69 21.27 -20.72
C ASN A 2 7.64 20.20 -20.42
N ALA A 3 7.75 18.98 -20.96
CA ALA A 3 6.86 17.87 -20.67
C ALA A 3 6.88 17.43 -19.20
N PHE A 4 7.98 17.71 -18.50
CA PHE A 4 8.14 17.49 -17.07
C PHE A 4 7.86 18.73 -16.21
N LYS A 5 7.23 19.76 -16.79
CA LYS A 5 6.85 21.01 -16.12
C LYS A 5 8.05 21.77 -15.53
N PHE A 6 9.21 21.75 -16.20
CA PHE A 6 10.31 22.67 -15.94
C PHE A 6 10.16 23.90 -16.85
N GLY A 7 9.67 25.00 -16.29
CA GLY A 7 9.61 26.30 -16.97
C GLY A 7 11.03 26.81 -17.29
N GLN A 8 11.11 27.77 -18.20
CA GLN A 8 12.41 28.33 -18.60
C GLN A 8 13.15 28.99 -17.44
N GLU A 9 12.45 29.55 -16.48
CA GLU A 9 12.96 30.16 -15.25
C GLU A 9 13.70 29.14 -14.35
N MET A 10 13.33 27.85 -14.43
CA MET A 10 13.95 26.79 -13.64
C MET A 10 15.20 26.18 -14.29
N TRP A 11 15.49 26.50 -15.54
CA TRP A 11 16.62 25.86 -16.27
C TRP A 11 17.98 26.28 -15.74
N GLN A 12 18.09 27.42 -15.09
CA GLN A 12 19.32 27.93 -14.46
C GLN A 12 19.38 27.64 -12.95
N MET A 13 18.35 27.02 -12.39
CA MET A 13 18.28 26.73 -10.97
C MET A 13 19.23 25.57 -10.60
N PRO A 14 20.01 25.70 -9.52
CA PRO A 14 20.84 24.61 -9.02
C PRO A 14 19.97 23.41 -8.62
N ILE A 15 20.45 22.19 -8.91
CA ILE A 15 19.73 20.95 -8.55
C ILE A 15 19.47 20.85 -7.03
N SER A 16 20.35 21.41 -6.22
CA SER A 16 20.22 21.46 -4.76
C SER A 16 19.00 22.25 -4.25
N GLU A 17 18.46 23.14 -5.07
CA GLU A 17 17.28 23.96 -4.74
C GLU A 17 15.97 23.33 -5.21
N LEU A 18 16.06 22.22 -5.96
CA LEU A 18 14.89 21.50 -6.44
C LEU A 18 14.25 20.70 -5.30
N SER A 19 12.92 20.69 -5.27
CA SER A 19 12.17 19.78 -4.39
C SER A 19 12.42 18.30 -4.75
N GLY A 20 12.17 17.38 -3.80
CA GLY A 20 12.32 15.93 -4.05
C GLY A 20 11.56 15.46 -5.30
N GLY A 21 10.32 15.92 -5.48
CA GLY A 21 9.53 15.59 -6.67
C GLY A 21 10.07 16.21 -7.97
N GLN A 22 10.66 17.39 -7.90
CA GLN A 22 11.34 17.99 -9.06
C GLN A 22 12.61 17.21 -9.40
N ASN A 23 13.40 16.80 -8.42
CA ASN A 23 14.59 15.96 -8.62
C ASN A 23 14.23 14.63 -9.29
N THR A 24 13.19 13.95 -8.84
CA THR A 24 12.70 12.70 -9.44
C THR A 24 12.29 12.92 -10.89
N ARG A 25 11.53 13.97 -11.19
CA ARG A 25 11.14 14.32 -12.57
C ARG A 25 12.34 14.64 -13.46
N LEU A 26 13.35 15.34 -12.94
CA LEU A 26 14.55 15.67 -13.69
C LEU A 26 15.39 14.43 -14.00
N ALA A 27 15.56 13.54 -13.00
CA ALA A 27 16.26 12.26 -13.18
C ALA A 27 15.56 11.39 -14.25
N LEU A 28 14.23 11.31 -14.19
CA LEU A 28 13.43 10.59 -15.17
C LEU A 28 13.58 11.22 -16.57
N ALA A 29 13.49 12.55 -16.68
CA ALA A 29 13.67 13.26 -17.95
C ALA A 29 15.05 12.99 -18.56
N LYS A 30 16.11 13.00 -17.76
CA LYS A 30 17.48 12.69 -18.20
C LYS A 30 17.56 11.27 -18.75
N MET A 31 17.10 10.30 -18.01
CA MET A 31 17.13 8.87 -18.37
C MET A 31 16.35 8.60 -19.66
N LEU A 32 15.18 9.23 -19.85
CA LEU A 32 14.36 9.06 -21.06
C LEU A 32 15.01 9.71 -22.31
N LEU A 33 15.84 10.74 -22.13
CA LEU A 33 16.61 11.34 -23.23
C LEU A 33 17.74 10.43 -23.71
N GLU A 34 18.31 9.60 -22.85
CA GLU A 34 19.39 8.66 -23.19
C GLU A 34 18.90 7.49 -24.05
N LYS A 35 17.59 7.21 -24.06
CA LYS A 35 16.91 6.14 -24.83
C LYS A 35 17.65 4.79 -24.76
N PRO A 36 17.89 4.24 -23.57
CA PRO A 36 18.61 2.98 -23.41
C PRO A 36 17.80 1.81 -24.02
N ASP A 37 18.48 0.74 -24.43
CA ASP A 37 17.82 -0.48 -24.95
C ASP A 37 16.98 -1.19 -23.88
N LEU A 38 17.36 -1.07 -22.59
CA LEU A 38 16.63 -1.54 -21.43
C LEU A 38 16.44 -0.39 -20.44
N LEU A 39 15.19 -0.05 -20.16
CA LEU A 39 14.80 0.93 -19.16
C LEU A 39 14.24 0.23 -17.92
N VAL A 40 14.88 0.43 -16.76
CA VAL A 40 14.46 -0.12 -15.48
C VAL A 40 13.89 1.03 -14.63
N LEU A 41 12.62 0.87 -14.20
CA LEU A 41 11.89 1.87 -13.42
C LEU A 41 11.37 1.25 -12.12
N ASP A 42 11.71 1.86 -11.00
CA ASP A 42 11.22 1.48 -9.68
C ASP A 42 10.32 2.59 -9.14
N GLU A 43 9.02 2.27 -8.96
CA GLU A 43 7.97 3.20 -8.53
C GLU A 43 7.96 4.55 -9.27
N PRO A 44 7.93 4.56 -10.62
CA PRO A 44 8.12 5.80 -11.39
C PRO A 44 6.95 6.78 -11.27
N THR A 45 5.79 6.33 -10.78
CA THR A 45 4.60 7.18 -10.57
C THR A 45 4.64 7.96 -9.27
N ASN A 46 5.51 7.58 -8.33
CA ASN A 46 5.64 8.28 -7.06
C ASN A 46 6.06 9.73 -7.25
N HIS A 47 5.39 10.63 -6.53
CA HIS A 47 5.63 12.09 -6.56
C HIS A 47 5.32 12.78 -7.89
N LEU A 48 4.71 12.09 -8.85
CA LEU A 48 4.22 12.69 -10.09
C LEU A 48 2.76 13.13 -9.91
N ASP A 49 2.38 14.20 -10.60
CA ASP A 49 0.98 14.58 -10.74
C ASP A 49 0.31 13.80 -11.87
N ILE A 50 -1.03 13.78 -11.88
CA ILE A 50 -1.83 12.99 -12.82
C ILE A 50 -1.49 13.30 -14.28
N GLU A 51 -1.22 14.56 -14.62
CA GLU A 51 -0.87 14.94 -16.00
C GLU A 51 0.51 14.40 -16.40
N THR A 52 1.48 14.44 -15.48
CA THR A 52 2.81 13.89 -15.72
C THR A 52 2.76 12.36 -15.82
N ILE A 53 1.93 11.69 -15.01
CA ILE A 53 1.70 10.25 -15.11
C ILE A 53 1.09 9.91 -16.49
N ALA A 54 0.05 10.61 -16.91
CA ALA A 54 -0.58 10.38 -18.21
C ALA A 54 0.40 10.56 -19.39
N TRP A 55 1.28 11.57 -19.30
CA TRP A 55 2.34 11.77 -20.27
C TRP A 55 3.34 10.60 -20.24
N LEU A 56 3.79 10.17 -19.05
CA LEU A 56 4.73 9.06 -18.90
C LEU A 56 4.15 7.75 -19.46
N GLU A 57 2.92 7.45 -19.17
CA GLU A 57 2.20 6.29 -19.72
C GLU A 57 2.26 6.29 -21.26
N ASN A 58 1.87 7.41 -21.88
CA ASN A 58 1.91 7.53 -23.33
C ASN A 58 3.32 7.38 -23.90
N TYR A 59 4.33 7.89 -23.21
CA TYR A 59 5.72 7.74 -23.64
C TYR A 59 6.17 6.27 -23.58
N LEU A 60 5.89 5.59 -22.44
CA LEU A 60 6.34 4.22 -22.22
C LEU A 60 5.60 3.18 -23.10
N VAL A 61 4.33 3.41 -23.40
CA VAL A 61 3.59 2.56 -24.37
C VAL A 61 4.23 2.55 -25.76
N HIS A 62 4.86 3.67 -26.14
CA HIS A 62 5.52 3.80 -27.46
C HIS A 62 7.04 3.65 -27.37
N TYR A 63 7.56 3.21 -26.22
CA TYR A 63 9.00 3.04 -26.05
C TYR A 63 9.52 1.88 -26.90
N SER A 64 10.61 2.13 -27.66
CA SER A 64 11.15 1.14 -28.61
C SER A 64 12.07 0.10 -27.98
N GLY A 65 12.58 0.36 -26.76
CA GLY A 65 13.42 -0.57 -26.00
C GLY A 65 12.61 -1.48 -25.07
N ALA A 66 13.29 -2.32 -24.32
CA ALA A 66 12.67 -3.15 -23.28
C ALA A 66 12.40 -2.32 -22.02
N LEU A 67 11.28 -2.63 -21.34
CA LEU A 67 10.88 -2.00 -20.09
C LEU A 67 10.84 -3.06 -18.98
N LEU A 68 11.46 -2.75 -17.84
CA LEU A 68 11.28 -3.47 -16.59
C LEU A 68 10.78 -2.50 -15.53
N ILE A 69 9.55 -2.70 -15.06
CA ILE A 69 8.86 -1.74 -14.19
C ILE A 69 8.42 -2.44 -12.91
N VAL A 70 8.68 -1.81 -11.76
CA VAL A 70 8.08 -2.13 -10.48
C VAL A 70 7.15 -0.98 -10.11
N SER A 71 5.88 -1.26 -9.83
CA SER A 71 4.92 -0.24 -9.39
C SER A 71 3.77 -0.85 -8.59
N HIS A 72 3.20 -0.06 -7.68
CA HIS A 72 1.94 -0.34 -6.98
C HIS A 72 0.73 0.30 -7.66
N ASP A 73 0.95 1.14 -8.67
CA ASP A 73 -0.12 1.77 -9.45
C ASP A 73 -0.68 0.79 -10.49
N ARG A 74 -1.85 0.24 -10.17
CA ARG A 74 -2.53 -0.75 -11.00
C ARG A 74 -2.93 -0.21 -12.36
N TYR A 75 -3.36 1.05 -12.43
CA TYR A 75 -3.79 1.68 -13.67
C TYR A 75 -2.61 1.91 -14.61
N PHE A 76 -1.51 2.38 -14.05
CA PHE A 76 -0.26 2.55 -14.77
C PHE A 76 0.25 1.21 -15.33
N LEU A 77 0.33 0.17 -14.48
CA LEU A 77 0.76 -1.17 -14.91
C LEU A 77 -0.17 -1.76 -15.97
N ASP A 78 -1.48 -1.57 -15.82
CA ASP A 78 -2.46 -2.12 -16.77
C ASP A 78 -2.32 -1.52 -18.16
N LYS A 79 -1.90 -0.26 -18.24
CA LYS A 79 -1.75 0.48 -19.49
C LYS A 79 -0.40 0.23 -20.17
N VAL A 80 0.67 0.06 -19.40
CA VAL A 80 2.05 -0.01 -19.93
C VAL A 80 2.57 -1.43 -20.04
N ALA A 81 2.21 -2.33 -19.12
CA ALA A 81 2.76 -3.68 -19.07
C ALA A 81 2.10 -4.62 -20.09
N THR A 82 2.91 -5.35 -20.83
CA THR A 82 2.47 -6.44 -21.74
C THR A 82 2.70 -7.82 -21.14
N VAL A 83 3.58 -7.91 -20.14
CA VAL A 83 3.89 -9.12 -19.37
C VAL A 83 3.95 -8.72 -17.91
N THR A 84 3.32 -9.51 -17.03
CA THR A 84 3.37 -9.30 -15.59
C THR A 84 4.12 -10.44 -14.92
N MET A 85 5.02 -10.10 -14.01
CA MET A 85 5.82 -11.05 -13.24
C MET A 85 5.41 -10.98 -11.76
N ASP A 86 5.10 -12.15 -11.18
CA ASP A 86 4.75 -12.30 -9.76
C ASP A 86 5.91 -12.96 -9.01
N LEU A 87 6.65 -12.16 -8.26
CA LEU A 87 7.79 -12.64 -7.48
C LEU A 87 7.29 -13.27 -6.17
N ARG A 88 7.61 -14.54 -5.97
CA ARG A 88 7.27 -15.31 -4.77
C ARG A 88 8.53 -15.73 -4.00
N PRO A 89 8.43 -16.12 -2.72
CA PRO A 89 9.58 -16.57 -1.94
C PRO A 89 10.37 -17.73 -2.59
N HIS A 90 9.69 -18.57 -3.37
CA HIS A 90 10.25 -19.77 -3.97
C HIS A 90 10.26 -19.77 -5.51
N GLY A 91 10.11 -18.60 -6.15
CA GLY A 91 10.14 -18.54 -7.61
C GLY A 91 9.54 -17.27 -8.21
N LEU A 92 9.42 -17.31 -9.52
CA LEU A 92 8.86 -16.23 -10.33
C LEU A 92 7.83 -16.84 -11.27
N ASP A 93 6.59 -16.35 -11.18
CA ASP A 93 5.54 -16.68 -12.13
C ASP A 93 5.43 -15.59 -13.19
N VAL A 94 5.32 -15.98 -14.44
CA VAL A 94 5.20 -15.09 -15.59
C VAL A 94 3.82 -15.22 -16.23
N TYR A 95 3.16 -14.09 -16.43
CA TYR A 95 1.85 -13.99 -17.04
C TYR A 95 1.95 -13.14 -18.32
N ALA A 96 1.60 -13.72 -19.46
CA ALA A 96 1.64 -13.04 -20.76
C ALA A 96 0.41 -12.14 -20.93
N GLY A 97 0.37 -11.03 -20.22
CA GLY A 97 -0.70 -10.04 -20.20
C GLY A 97 -0.42 -8.89 -19.25
N ASN A 98 -1.32 -7.89 -19.30
CA ASN A 98 -1.29 -6.74 -18.40
C ASN A 98 -1.70 -7.10 -16.96
N TYR A 99 -1.78 -6.12 -16.09
CA TYR A 99 -2.09 -6.33 -14.67
C TYR A 99 -3.49 -6.92 -14.45
N SER A 100 -4.49 -6.47 -15.18
CA SER A 100 -5.86 -7.01 -15.09
C SER A 100 -5.93 -8.48 -15.49
N TYR A 101 -5.26 -8.86 -16.58
CA TYR A 101 -5.12 -10.25 -16.99
C TYR A 101 -4.42 -11.10 -15.92
N PHE A 102 -3.32 -10.61 -15.38
CA PHE A 102 -2.59 -11.27 -14.30
C PHE A 102 -3.48 -11.59 -13.09
N ILE A 103 -4.27 -10.62 -12.62
CA ILE A 103 -5.16 -10.81 -11.46
C ILE A 103 -6.19 -11.90 -11.73
N GLN A 104 -6.80 -11.90 -12.90
CA GLN A 104 -7.80 -12.92 -13.30
C GLN A 104 -7.18 -14.31 -13.40
N GLU A 105 -6.07 -14.43 -14.10
CA GLU A 105 -5.38 -15.70 -14.30
C GLU A 105 -4.83 -16.27 -12.98
N LYS A 106 -4.24 -15.40 -12.13
CA LYS A 106 -3.77 -15.79 -10.80
C LYS A 106 -4.91 -16.34 -9.94
N ALA A 107 -6.07 -15.68 -9.94
CA ALA A 107 -7.23 -16.15 -9.21
C ALA A 107 -7.73 -17.53 -9.72
N GLN A 108 -7.74 -17.74 -11.02
CA GLN A 108 -8.13 -19.04 -11.60
C GLN A 108 -7.13 -20.15 -11.27
N ARG A 109 -5.82 -19.87 -11.34
CA ARG A 109 -4.78 -20.83 -10.96
C ARG A 109 -4.88 -21.21 -9.51
N LEU A 110 -4.99 -20.23 -8.60
CA LEU A 110 -5.15 -20.49 -7.17
C LEU A 110 -6.39 -21.34 -6.87
N ALA A 111 -7.54 -21.02 -7.48
CA ALA A 111 -8.76 -21.81 -7.32
C ALA A 111 -8.60 -23.26 -7.83
N THR A 112 -7.84 -23.46 -8.90
CA THR A 112 -7.55 -24.79 -9.45
C THR A 112 -6.59 -25.56 -8.55
N GLU A 113 -5.55 -24.91 -8.05
CA GLU A 113 -4.57 -25.50 -7.12
C GLU A 113 -5.26 -25.91 -5.81
N GLU A 114 -6.13 -25.04 -5.26
CA GLU A 114 -6.90 -25.33 -4.04
C GLU A 114 -7.83 -26.55 -4.22
N LYS A 115 -8.53 -26.60 -5.35
CA LYS A 115 -9.39 -27.75 -5.69
C LYS A 115 -8.59 -29.03 -5.83
N ASN A 116 -7.41 -28.99 -6.45
CA ASN A 116 -6.53 -30.15 -6.61
C ASN A 116 -5.97 -30.60 -5.26
N PHE A 117 -5.55 -29.67 -4.41
CA PHE A 117 -5.11 -29.94 -3.06
C PHE A 117 -6.21 -30.60 -2.24
N GLU A 118 -7.40 -30.04 -2.20
CA GLU A 118 -8.54 -30.64 -1.49
C GLU A 118 -8.87 -32.05 -1.99
N LYS A 119 -8.85 -32.27 -3.32
CA LYS A 119 -9.08 -33.57 -3.91
C LYS A 119 -8.03 -34.58 -3.46
N GLN A 120 -6.77 -34.19 -3.47
CA GLN A 120 -5.66 -35.04 -3.01
C GLN A 120 -5.77 -35.35 -1.51
N GLN A 121 -6.11 -34.35 -0.66
CA GLN A 121 -6.31 -34.55 0.77
C GLN A 121 -7.44 -35.57 1.06
N LYS A 122 -8.56 -35.47 0.33
CA LYS A 122 -9.66 -36.44 0.42
C LYS A 122 -9.23 -37.85 -0.01
N GLU A 123 -8.38 -37.97 -1.02
CA GLU A 123 -7.83 -39.26 -1.47
C GLU A 123 -6.87 -39.83 -0.43
N ILE A 124 -5.93 -39.03 0.09
CA ILE A 124 -5.02 -39.41 1.16
C ILE A 124 -5.79 -39.92 2.37
N ALA A 125 -6.78 -39.16 2.84
CA ALA A 125 -7.59 -39.57 4.01
C ALA A 125 -8.31 -40.91 3.79
N LYS A 126 -8.87 -41.15 2.61
CA LYS A 126 -9.50 -42.46 2.26
C LYS A 126 -8.49 -43.59 2.24
N LEU A 127 -7.31 -43.37 1.70
CA LEU A 127 -6.23 -44.39 1.66
C LEU A 127 -5.70 -44.69 3.05
N GLU A 128 -5.50 -43.68 3.89
CA GLU A 128 -5.06 -43.83 5.29
C GLU A 128 -6.11 -44.59 6.12
N GLU A 129 -7.39 -44.23 6.00
CA GLU A 129 -8.48 -44.94 6.67
C GLU A 129 -8.54 -46.41 6.24
N PHE A 130 -8.41 -46.68 4.94
CA PHE A 130 -8.37 -48.06 4.43
C PHE A 130 -7.21 -48.84 5.00
N VAL A 131 -6.00 -48.29 5.01
CA VAL A 131 -4.81 -48.89 5.57
C VAL A 131 -4.99 -49.19 7.06
N GLN A 132 -5.47 -48.21 7.83
CA GLN A 132 -5.68 -48.36 9.26
C GLN A 132 -6.68 -49.46 9.60
N LYS A 133 -7.80 -49.57 8.87
CA LYS A 133 -8.85 -50.56 9.11
C LYS A 133 -8.45 -51.99 8.68
N ASN A 134 -7.52 -52.12 7.73
CA ASN A 134 -7.23 -53.42 7.08
C ASN A 134 -5.84 -53.99 7.32
N ILE A 135 -4.93 -53.25 7.97
CA ILE A 135 -3.55 -53.68 8.18
C ILE A 135 -3.43 -54.90 9.12
N VAL A 136 -4.38 -55.03 10.07
CA VAL A 136 -4.36 -56.08 11.11
C VAL A 136 -5.06 -57.37 10.63
N ARG A 137 -5.84 -57.35 9.55
CA ARG A 137 -6.59 -58.48 9.07
C ARG A 137 -5.77 -59.30 8.05
N ALA A 138 -5.45 -60.57 8.34
CA ALA A 138 -4.64 -61.41 7.48
C ALA A 138 -5.08 -61.49 6.02
N SER A 139 -6.40 -61.49 5.75
CA SER A 139 -6.95 -61.55 4.37
C SER A 139 -6.80 -60.24 3.58
N THR A 140 -6.61 -59.12 4.23
CA THR A 140 -6.56 -57.78 3.57
C THR A 140 -5.17 -57.11 3.70
N THR A 141 -4.25 -57.68 4.46
CA THR A 141 -2.93 -57.10 4.74
C THR A 141 -2.14 -56.77 3.45
N LYS A 142 -2.15 -57.65 2.44
CA LYS A 142 -1.44 -57.39 1.17
C LYS A 142 -2.00 -56.14 0.45
N ARG A 143 -3.33 -55.95 0.45
CA ARG A 143 -3.99 -54.76 -0.14
C ARG A 143 -3.66 -53.51 0.65
N ALA A 144 -3.67 -53.58 1.99
CA ALA A 144 -3.33 -52.46 2.86
C ALA A 144 -1.86 -52.05 2.66
N GLN A 145 -0.92 -53.00 2.56
CA GLN A 145 0.48 -52.72 2.24
C GLN A 145 0.68 -52.09 0.86
N SER A 146 -0.08 -52.51 -0.16
CA SER A 146 -0.03 -51.88 -1.47
C SER A 146 -0.51 -50.42 -1.43
N ARG A 147 -1.63 -50.13 -0.69
CA ARG A 147 -2.13 -48.77 -0.51
C ARG A 147 -1.17 -47.88 0.32
N ARG A 148 -0.52 -48.48 1.33
CA ARG A 148 0.51 -47.77 2.08
C ARG A 148 1.70 -47.39 1.19
N LYS A 149 2.19 -48.30 0.33
CA LYS A 149 3.24 -47.99 -0.64
C LYS A 149 2.81 -46.91 -1.66
N GLN A 150 1.51 -46.87 -2.01
CA GLN A 150 0.95 -45.78 -2.85
C GLN A 150 1.02 -44.44 -2.14
N LEU A 151 0.66 -44.38 -0.84
CA LEU A 151 0.77 -43.17 -0.02
C LEU A 151 2.23 -42.71 0.14
N GLU A 152 3.16 -43.64 0.36
CA GLU A 152 4.61 -43.37 0.50
C GLU A 152 5.22 -42.78 -0.79
N LYS A 153 4.71 -43.16 -1.95
CA LYS A 153 5.16 -42.69 -3.27
C LYS A 153 4.40 -41.47 -3.79
N MET A 154 3.30 -41.10 -3.14
CA MET A 154 2.48 -39.98 -3.59
C MET A 154 3.22 -38.69 -3.31
N GLU A 155 3.49 -37.90 -4.35
CA GLU A 155 3.96 -36.52 -4.24
C GLU A 155 2.84 -35.68 -3.61
N ARG A 156 3.11 -35.14 -2.42
CA ARG A 156 2.12 -34.36 -1.70
C ARG A 156 2.14 -32.92 -2.22
N LEU A 157 0.99 -32.45 -2.65
CA LEU A 157 0.79 -31.04 -3.00
C LEU A 157 0.94 -30.20 -1.74
N GLU A 158 1.65 -29.11 -1.84
CA GLU A 158 1.66 -28.10 -0.81
C GLU A 158 0.33 -27.34 -0.80
N LYS A 159 -0.07 -26.89 0.38
CA LYS A 159 -1.27 -26.08 0.49
C LYS A 159 -1.02 -24.77 -0.26
N PRO A 160 -1.85 -24.42 -1.25
CA PRO A 160 -1.70 -23.13 -1.95
C PRO A 160 -1.69 -21.98 -0.97
N ASP A 161 -0.80 -21.02 -1.16
CA ASP A 161 -0.70 -19.83 -0.34
C ASP A 161 -1.80 -18.83 -0.76
N SER A 162 -3.06 -19.25 -0.56
CA SER A 162 -4.25 -18.47 -0.88
C SER A 162 -4.51 -17.32 0.12
N HIS A 163 -3.81 -17.33 1.25
CA HIS A 163 -3.98 -16.36 2.30
C HIS A 163 -2.80 -15.38 2.36
N GLN A 164 -2.72 -14.46 1.40
CA GLN A 164 -2.09 -13.19 1.75
C GLN A 164 -2.93 -12.59 2.87
N ARG A 165 -2.40 -12.63 4.11
CA ARG A 165 -3.05 -11.99 5.25
C ARG A 165 -3.25 -10.53 4.90
N SER A 166 -4.48 -10.10 4.74
CA SER A 166 -4.82 -8.69 4.58
C SER A 166 -4.98 -8.07 5.97
N ALA A 167 -4.49 -6.84 6.13
CA ALA A 167 -4.76 -6.09 7.35
C ALA A 167 -6.27 -5.85 7.46
N TYR A 168 -6.83 -6.13 8.63
CA TYR A 168 -8.22 -5.80 8.94
C TYR A 168 -8.24 -4.40 9.55
N ILE A 169 -8.55 -3.42 8.73
CA ILE A 169 -8.59 -2.02 9.14
C ILE A 169 -10.04 -1.66 9.49
N SER A 170 -10.27 -1.27 10.73
CA SER A 170 -11.56 -0.82 11.24
C SER A 170 -11.33 0.42 12.10
N PHE A 171 -12.00 1.51 11.73
CA PHE A 171 -12.05 2.73 12.53
C PHE A 171 -13.42 2.80 13.21
N HIS A 172 -13.43 3.06 14.49
CA HIS A 172 -14.63 3.28 15.27
C HIS A 172 -14.55 4.66 15.89
N ALA A 173 -15.62 5.41 15.83
CA ALA A 173 -15.74 6.69 16.51
C ALA A 173 -16.66 6.50 17.72
N ASP A 174 -16.20 6.85 18.92
CA ASP A 174 -16.95 6.74 20.16
C ASP A 174 -18.17 7.66 20.19
N ARG A 175 -18.06 8.79 19.49
CA ARG A 175 -19.15 9.76 19.39
C ARG A 175 -19.34 10.23 17.95
N GLN A 176 -20.56 10.54 17.60
CA GLN A 176 -20.87 11.10 16.30
C GLN A 176 -20.58 12.61 16.28
N SER A 177 -19.87 13.06 15.25
CA SER A 177 -19.75 14.48 14.96
C SER A 177 -21.09 15.10 14.57
N GLY A 178 -21.19 16.43 14.65
CA GLY A 178 -22.27 17.18 14.04
C GLY A 178 -22.35 16.94 12.52
N ASN A 179 -23.45 17.36 11.88
CA ASN A 179 -23.59 17.19 10.43
C ASN A 179 -22.56 18.02 9.65
N LYS A 180 -22.27 19.24 10.09
CA LYS A 180 -21.20 20.09 9.54
C LYS A 180 -19.90 19.78 10.27
N VAL A 181 -18.88 19.33 9.54
CA VAL A 181 -17.60 18.88 10.10
C VAL A 181 -16.54 19.96 9.98
N LEU A 182 -16.41 20.58 8.80
CA LEU A 182 -15.40 21.60 8.52
C LEU A 182 -16.00 22.66 7.61
N SER A 183 -15.61 23.91 7.83
CA SER A 183 -15.96 25.03 6.93
C SER A 183 -14.76 25.95 6.78
N LEU A 184 -14.42 26.25 5.54
CA LEU A 184 -13.50 27.31 5.14
C LEU A 184 -14.29 28.36 4.39
N LYS A 185 -14.03 29.64 4.65
CA LYS A 185 -14.66 30.77 3.91
C LYS A 185 -13.62 31.83 3.62
N ASP A 186 -13.50 32.18 2.35
CA ASP A 186 -12.58 33.22 1.84
C ASP A 186 -11.16 33.03 2.43
N THR A 187 -10.73 31.76 2.52
CA THR A 187 -9.44 31.41 3.14
C THR A 187 -8.33 31.42 2.10
N MET A 188 -7.13 31.84 2.53
CA MET A 188 -5.91 31.79 1.72
C MET A 188 -4.84 30.97 2.43
N ILE A 189 -4.19 30.09 1.68
CA ILE A 189 -3.06 29.29 2.15
C ILE A 189 -1.74 29.82 1.59
N GLY A 190 -0.65 29.60 2.31
CA GLY A 190 0.67 30.03 1.87
C GLY A 190 1.75 29.77 2.92
N HIS A 191 2.91 30.34 2.71
CA HIS A 191 4.04 30.27 3.62
C HIS A 191 4.51 31.68 3.99
N GLU A 192 4.85 31.88 5.25
CA GLU A 192 5.41 33.15 5.79
C GLU A 192 4.59 34.41 5.38
N GLY A 193 3.26 34.27 5.30
CA GLY A 193 2.36 35.35 4.92
C GLY A 193 2.25 35.59 3.40
N VAL A 194 2.98 34.83 2.57
CA VAL A 194 2.86 34.92 1.10
C VAL A 194 1.79 33.96 0.62
N PRO A 195 0.72 34.44 -0.05
CA PRO A 195 -0.33 33.60 -0.58
C PRO A 195 0.20 32.66 -1.66
N LEU A 196 -0.11 31.36 -1.53
CA LEU A 196 0.16 30.34 -2.54
C LEU A 196 -1.10 30.02 -3.35
N SER A 197 -2.24 29.92 -2.67
CA SER A 197 -3.53 29.63 -3.30
C SER A 197 -4.69 30.21 -2.49
N GLY A 198 -5.80 30.52 -3.16
CA GLY A 198 -7.04 31.04 -2.61
C GLY A 198 -7.66 32.15 -3.48
N PRO A 199 -8.85 32.67 -3.13
CA PRO A 199 -9.66 32.31 -1.95
C PRO A 199 -10.26 30.89 -2.06
N ILE A 200 -10.36 30.20 -0.92
CA ILE A 200 -10.89 28.84 -0.82
C ILE A 200 -12.15 28.88 0.02
N ASP A 201 -13.24 28.39 -0.56
CA ASP A 201 -14.51 28.12 0.12
C ASP A 201 -14.75 26.61 0.09
N LEU A 202 -14.92 26.01 1.26
CA LEU A 202 -15.14 24.58 1.40
C LEU A 202 -16.05 24.31 2.58
N ASP A 203 -17.12 23.57 2.37
CA ASP A 203 -17.96 23.02 3.42
C ASP A 203 -17.90 21.50 3.34
N VAL A 204 -17.56 20.85 4.45
CA VAL A 204 -17.47 19.39 4.58
C VAL A 204 -18.53 18.94 5.56
N SER A 205 -19.39 18.04 5.12
CA SER A 205 -20.41 17.42 5.94
C SER A 205 -19.97 16.01 6.38
N ARG A 206 -20.58 15.51 7.42
CA ARG A 206 -20.35 14.14 7.86
C ARG A 206 -20.64 13.14 6.72
N MET A 207 -19.78 12.17 6.53
CA MET A 207 -19.78 11.16 5.46
C MET A 207 -19.36 11.66 4.08
N ASP A 208 -18.98 12.94 3.92
CA ASP A 208 -18.34 13.36 2.69
C ASP A 208 -16.95 12.77 2.55
N ALA A 209 -16.60 12.36 1.33
CA ALA A 209 -15.26 11.98 0.94
C ALA A 209 -14.77 12.95 -0.14
N ILE A 210 -13.82 13.81 0.21
CA ILE A 210 -13.36 14.89 -0.66
C ILE A 210 -11.96 14.59 -1.15
N ALA A 211 -11.76 14.55 -2.47
CA ALA A 211 -10.46 14.48 -3.09
C ALA A 211 -9.95 15.88 -3.44
N VAL A 212 -8.70 16.17 -3.07
CA VAL A 212 -8.02 17.41 -3.45
C VAL A 212 -7.00 17.08 -4.53
N ASP A 213 -7.26 17.55 -5.74
CA ASP A 213 -6.40 17.38 -6.90
C ASP A 213 -5.82 18.70 -7.41
N GLY A 214 -4.78 18.62 -8.20
CA GLY A 214 -4.11 19.76 -8.85
C GLY A 214 -2.62 19.52 -9.06
N PRO A 215 -1.95 20.41 -9.81
CA PRO A 215 -0.52 20.29 -10.10
C PRO A 215 0.35 20.24 -8.83
N ASN A 216 1.54 19.65 -8.96
CA ASN A 216 2.51 19.70 -7.87
C ASN A 216 2.96 21.13 -7.60
N GLY A 217 3.08 21.48 -6.32
CA GLY A 217 3.47 22.83 -5.88
C GLY A 217 2.31 23.83 -5.71
N ILE A 218 1.06 23.50 -6.10
CA ILE A 218 -0.09 24.39 -5.98
C ILE A 218 -0.55 24.62 -4.52
N GLY A 219 -0.05 23.83 -3.57
CA GLY A 219 -0.38 23.99 -2.16
C GLY A 219 -1.31 22.93 -1.56
N LYS A 220 -1.52 21.78 -2.19
CA LYS A 220 -2.38 20.69 -1.66
C LYS A 220 -1.99 20.28 -0.24
N SER A 221 -0.72 19.99 -0.01
CA SER A 221 -0.19 19.61 1.32
C SER A 221 -0.25 20.80 2.30
N THR A 222 -0.05 22.03 1.81
CA THR A 222 -0.18 23.25 2.62
C THR A 222 -1.63 23.43 3.08
N LEU A 223 -2.61 23.18 2.22
CA LEU A 223 -4.03 23.24 2.59
C LEU A 223 -4.34 22.24 3.72
N ILE A 224 -3.93 20.99 3.56
CA ILE A 224 -4.16 19.97 4.59
C ILE A 224 -3.48 20.35 5.91
N LYS A 225 -2.20 20.77 5.86
CA LYS A 225 -1.45 21.22 7.04
C LYS A 225 -2.04 22.48 7.69
N SER A 226 -2.64 23.38 6.91
CA SER A 226 -3.36 24.53 7.47
C SER A 226 -4.68 24.11 8.13
N ILE A 227 -5.39 23.13 7.54
CA ILE A 227 -6.61 22.59 8.15
C ILE A 227 -6.29 21.95 9.50
N ILE A 228 -5.25 21.13 9.62
CA ILE A 228 -4.88 20.47 10.90
C ILE A 228 -4.15 21.41 11.89
N GLY A 229 -3.86 22.65 11.47
CA GLY A 229 -3.25 23.69 12.34
C GLY A 229 -1.72 23.66 12.43
N GLU A 230 -1.03 22.83 11.61
CA GLU A 230 0.45 22.85 11.55
C GLU A 230 1.00 24.12 10.89
N ILE A 231 0.29 24.65 9.90
CA ILE A 231 0.64 25.88 9.17
C ILE A 231 -0.49 26.87 9.31
N PRO A 232 -0.23 28.14 9.70
CA PRO A 232 -1.30 29.14 9.75
C PRO A 232 -1.83 29.49 8.36
N PHE A 233 -3.12 29.79 8.27
CA PHE A 233 -3.70 30.39 7.06
C PHE A 233 -3.12 31.80 6.86
N VAL A 234 -2.87 32.20 5.62
CA VAL A 234 -2.52 33.58 5.29
C VAL A 234 -3.71 34.52 5.51
N LYS A 235 -4.92 34.03 5.23
CA LYS A 235 -6.18 34.72 5.48
C LYS A 235 -7.26 33.72 5.87
N GLY A 236 -8.12 34.07 6.81
CA GLY A 236 -9.21 33.21 7.26
C GLY A 236 -8.76 32.15 8.27
N SER A 237 -9.64 31.20 8.51
CA SER A 237 -9.40 30.10 9.45
C SER A 237 -10.31 28.90 9.14
N ALA A 238 -9.94 27.74 9.61
CA ALA A 238 -10.80 26.56 9.61
C ALA A 238 -11.79 26.62 10.78
N MET A 239 -13.06 26.41 10.48
CA MET A 239 -14.12 26.31 11.48
C MET A 239 -14.57 24.85 11.55
N TYR A 240 -14.42 24.24 12.72
CA TYR A 240 -14.83 22.86 12.97
C TYR A 240 -16.22 22.80 13.57
N GLY A 241 -16.97 21.78 13.22
CA GLY A 241 -18.26 21.47 13.81
C GLY A 241 -18.13 20.92 15.25
N ALA A 242 -19.28 20.65 15.86
CA ALA A 242 -19.32 20.05 17.19
C ALA A 242 -18.82 18.59 17.16
N ASN A 243 -18.02 18.20 18.17
CA ASN A 243 -17.51 16.85 18.36
C ASN A 243 -16.70 16.32 17.15
N VAL A 244 -15.82 17.16 16.59
CA VAL A 244 -14.93 16.77 15.50
C VAL A 244 -13.55 16.55 16.07
N ASP A 245 -13.07 15.32 16.00
CA ASP A 245 -11.70 14.92 16.27
C ASP A 245 -10.97 14.75 14.92
N GLN A 246 -9.69 15.10 14.86
CA GLN A 246 -8.92 15.11 13.64
C GLN A 246 -7.85 14.00 13.70
N GLY A 247 -7.85 13.10 12.73
CA GLY A 247 -6.75 12.17 12.49
C GLY A 247 -5.99 12.57 11.23
N TYR A 248 -4.67 12.62 11.28
CA TYR A 248 -3.84 12.98 10.15
C TYR A 248 -2.85 11.88 9.81
N TYR A 249 -2.89 11.44 8.56
CA TYR A 249 -1.92 10.51 8.01
C TYR A 249 -0.93 11.26 7.11
N ASP A 250 0.32 11.40 7.55
CA ASP A 250 1.38 12.03 6.77
C ASP A 250 2.15 11.01 5.92
N GLN A 251 2.32 11.33 4.63
CA GLN A 251 3.08 10.51 3.70
C GLN A 251 4.55 10.34 4.12
N THR A 252 5.14 11.34 4.77
CA THR A 252 6.55 11.32 5.20
C THR A 252 6.78 10.48 6.44
N GLN A 253 5.70 10.08 7.16
CA GLN A 253 5.75 9.28 8.40
C GLN A 253 6.67 9.90 9.48
N SER A 254 6.77 11.23 9.47
CA SER A 254 7.67 12.00 10.35
C SER A 254 7.31 11.91 11.84
N HIS A 255 6.10 11.46 12.15
CA HIS A 255 5.58 11.34 13.52
C HIS A 255 6.00 10.05 14.25
N LEU A 256 6.70 9.12 13.57
CA LEU A 256 7.18 7.90 14.20
C LEU A 256 8.57 8.10 14.81
N THR A 257 8.77 7.60 16.03
CA THR A 257 10.05 7.68 16.74
C THR A 257 10.94 6.49 16.35
N PRO A 258 12.07 6.70 15.65
CA PRO A 258 12.87 5.61 15.09
C PRO A 258 13.44 4.62 16.13
N GLN A 259 13.67 5.10 17.36
CA GLN A 259 14.27 4.33 18.44
C GLN A 259 13.29 3.43 19.18
N ASN A 260 12.00 3.75 19.13
CA ASN A 260 10.95 2.96 19.78
C ASN A 260 10.79 1.61 19.10
N THR A 261 10.40 0.60 19.85
CA THR A 261 9.84 -0.63 19.27
C THR A 261 8.43 -0.35 18.73
N VAL A 262 7.94 -1.21 17.87
CA VAL A 262 6.57 -1.14 17.33
C VAL A 262 5.52 -1.06 18.44
N LEU A 263 5.72 -1.84 19.52
CA LEU A 263 4.84 -1.82 20.68
C LEU A 263 4.95 -0.49 21.45
N GLU A 264 6.17 -0.04 21.75
CA GLU A 264 6.41 1.19 22.50
C GLU A 264 5.88 2.42 21.76
N GLU A 265 6.02 2.46 20.45
CA GLU A 265 5.54 3.58 19.62
C GLU A 265 4.04 3.82 19.76
N ILE A 266 3.25 2.75 19.92
CA ILE A 266 1.82 2.88 20.17
C ILE A 266 1.55 3.05 21.67
N TRP A 267 2.13 2.20 22.51
CA TRP A 267 1.77 2.16 23.91
C TRP A 267 2.19 3.42 24.68
N SER A 268 3.24 4.13 24.25
CA SER A 268 3.60 5.42 24.85
C SER A 268 2.48 6.46 24.80
N ASP A 269 1.71 6.49 23.71
CA ASP A 269 0.63 7.45 23.51
C ASP A 269 -0.70 6.96 24.12
N PHE A 270 -0.85 5.65 24.25
CA PHE A 270 -2.07 4.98 24.77
C PHE A 270 -1.78 4.17 26.04
N SER A 271 -1.03 4.74 26.96
CA SER A 271 -0.59 4.07 28.21
C SER A 271 -1.74 3.60 29.11
N THR A 272 -2.94 4.11 28.93
CA THR A 272 -4.15 3.66 29.65
C THR A 272 -4.71 2.34 29.15
N LEU A 273 -4.38 1.93 27.93
CA LEU A 273 -4.83 0.67 27.35
C LEU A 273 -3.99 -0.51 27.88
N PRO A 274 -4.62 -1.67 28.13
CA PRO A 274 -3.89 -2.89 28.43
C PRO A 274 -2.98 -3.29 27.27
N GLU A 275 -1.77 -3.78 27.56
CA GLU A 275 -0.80 -4.23 26.53
C GLU A 275 -1.42 -5.25 25.55
N VAL A 276 -2.28 -6.13 26.06
CA VAL A 276 -2.97 -7.16 25.25
C VAL A 276 -3.82 -6.52 24.16
N GLU A 277 -4.49 -5.42 24.47
CA GLU A 277 -5.33 -4.71 23.50
C GLU A 277 -4.51 -4.05 22.41
N VAL A 278 -3.41 -3.40 22.78
CA VAL A 278 -2.45 -2.82 21.82
C VAL A 278 -1.86 -3.92 20.93
N ARG A 279 -1.48 -5.07 21.49
CA ARG A 279 -0.99 -6.23 20.72
C ARG A 279 -2.05 -6.79 19.77
N ASN A 280 -3.30 -6.87 20.19
CA ASN A 280 -4.41 -7.33 19.34
C ASN A 280 -4.64 -6.37 18.17
N ARG A 281 -4.58 -5.06 18.43
CA ARG A 281 -4.69 -4.04 17.38
C ARG A 281 -3.53 -4.15 16.40
N LEU A 282 -2.29 -4.23 16.88
CA LEU A 282 -1.10 -4.45 16.05
C LEU A 282 -1.23 -5.74 15.21
N GLY A 283 -1.77 -6.81 15.80
CA GLY A 283 -2.05 -8.06 15.10
C GLY A 283 -3.00 -7.90 13.91
N ALA A 284 -4.03 -7.05 14.04
CA ALA A 284 -4.96 -6.71 12.95
C ALA A 284 -4.24 -6.00 11.78
N PHE A 285 -3.16 -5.25 12.07
CA PHE A 285 -2.31 -4.59 11.10
C PHE A 285 -1.07 -5.43 10.70
N LEU A 286 -1.10 -6.74 10.96
CA LEU A 286 -0.09 -7.73 10.57
C LEU A 286 1.24 -7.65 11.33
N PHE A 287 1.27 -7.02 12.50
CA PHE A 287 2.40 -7.12 13.41
C PHE A 287 2.12 -8.21 14.45
N SER A 288 2.83 -9.32 14.38
CA SER A 288 2.59 -10.47 15.26
C SER A 288 3.91 -11.03 15.83
N GLY A 289 3.81 -11.67 17.01
CA GLY A 289 4.94 -12.35 17.63
C GLY A 289 6.14 -11.42 17.87
N GLU A 290 7.24 -11.68 17.19
CA GLU A 290 8.48 -10.91 17.32
C GLU A 290 8.46 -9.58 16.58
N ASP A 291 7.52 -9.36 15.64
CA ASP A 291 7.45 -8.11 14.89
C ASP A 291 7.20 -6.90 15.80
N VAL A 292 6.46 -7.07 16.88
CA VAL A 292 6.16 -5.99 17.84
C VAL A 292 7.39 -5.51 18.62
N LYS A 293 8.47 -6.29 18.63
CA LYS A 293 9.74 -5.97 19.28
C LYS A 293 10.75 -5.30 18.35
N LYS A 294 10.49 -5.29 17.03
CA LYS A 294 11.34 -4.60 16.07
C LYS A 294 11.32 -3.09 16.34
N THR A 295 12.46 -2.44 16.17
CA THR A 295 12.52 -0.97 16.23
C THR A 295 11.91 -0.37 14.96
N VAL A 296 11.29 0.80 15.09
CA VAL A 296 10.69 1.53 13.97
C VAL A 296 11.71 1.82 12.86
N SER A 297 12.98 2.03 13.23
CA SER A 297 14.07 2.31 12.29
C SER A 297 14.30 1.18 11.25
N VAL A 298 14.10 -0.09 11.64
CA VAL A 298 14.33 -1.24 10.75
C VAL A 298 13.11 -1.64 9.92
N LEU A 299 11.97 -0.98 10.14
CA LEU A 299 10.76 -1.25 9.39
C LEU A 299 10.86 -0.73 7.95
N SER A 300 10.33 -1.51 7.02
CA SER A 300 10.08 -1.06 5.64
C SER A 300 9.05 0.07 5.60
N GLY A 301 9.02 0.84 4.50
CA GLY A 301 8.03 1.91 4.31
C GLY A 301 6.58 1.44 4.47
N GLY A 302 6.24 0.26 3.93
CA GLY A 302 4.92 -0.34 4.08
C GLY A 302 4.59 -0.77 5.51
N GLU A 303 5.58 -1.26 6.28
CA GLU A 303 5.38 -1.57 7.70
C GLU A 303 5.17 -0.30 8.52
N LYS A 304 5.95 0.75 8.29
CA LYS A 304 5.74 2.07 8.93
C LYS A 304 4.36 2.64 8.62
N ALA A 305 3.90 2.52 7.38
CA ALA A 305 2.55 2.94 6.98
C ALA A 305 1.46 2.18 7.77
N ARG A 306 1.59 0.85 7.90
CA ARG A 306 0.66 0.05 8.71
C ARG A 306 0.70 0.40 10.20
N LEU A 307 1.90 0.70 10.73
CA LEU A 307 2.05 1.12 12.12
C LEU A 307 1.35 2.45 12.39
N LEU A 308 1.50 3.42 11.50
CA LEU A 308 0.82 4.70 11.61
C LEU A 308 -0.72 4.55 11.51
N LEU A 309 -1.21 3.71 10.60
CA LEU A 309 -2.64 3.40 10.54
C LEU A 309 -3.16 2.69 11.79
N ALA A 310 -2.36 1.80 12.39
CA ALA A 310 -2.69 1.17 13.66
C ALA A 310 -2.80 2.21 14.80
N LYS A 311 -1.88 3.17 14.85
CA LYS A 311 -1.89 4.29 15.79
C LYS A 311 -3.14 5.14 15.63
N LEU A 312 -3.44 5.60 14.41
CA LEU A 312 -4.66 6.35 14.09
C LEU A 312 -5.96 5.60 14.45
N SER A 313 -5.96 4.27 14.30
CA SER A 313 -7.14 3.47 14.67
C SER A 313 -7.41 3.43 16.18
N LEU A 314 -6.46 3.85 17.01
CA LEU A 314 -6.57 3.95 18.46
C LEU A 314 -6.87 5.37 18.93
N GLU A 315 -6.50 6.39 18.15
CA GLU A 315 -6.77 7.80 18.48
C GLU A 315 -8.27 8.14 18.55
N ASN A 316 -9.12 7.33 17.93
CA ASN A 316 -10.57 7.55 17.83
C ASN A 316 -11.39 6.64 18.75
N ASN A 317 -10.80 6.16 19.84
CA ASN A 317 -11.50 5.41 20.88
C ASN A 317 -11.90 6.30 22.05
#